data_a6420de471a779a43f6234156581be5c
#
_entry.id   a6420de471a779a43f6234156581be5c
#
_cell.length_a   1.000
_cell.length_b   1.000
_cell.length_c   1.000
_cell.angle_alpha   90.00
_cell.angle_beta   90.00
_cell.angle_gamma   90.00
#
_symmetry.space_group_name_H-M   'P 1'
#
loop_
_entity.id
_entity.type
_entity.pdbx_description
1 polymer ?
#
loop_
_entity_poly.entity_id
_entity_poly.type
_entity_poly.pdbx_seq_one_letter_code
_entity_poly.pdbx_strand_id
1 'polypeptide(L)'
;MGYECFFERDLLEMSDYLLNDCLKIYCNVGIIVSGINSSRSCSLQVPASNMGSHLSVLLKNMEGCDITFNVSDEKIHAHKLILAARSPKLCSDLLEGVNTEEVMVPDMEPKVFRALLHFIYTDTLAENEVIASAPSVADSVTAKLLAVADRYDLERLKRLCESYLCNYITVNSAIQVLVLADRYHAAELENFCLKFAASNLTAVMRWVRFEYREENWSSLKCELLSAVGGCDEDCT
;
A
#
# COMPACT_ATOMS: atom_id res chain seq x y z
N MET A 1 -19.28 37.48 12.87
CA MET A 1 -19.91 37.61 14.17
C MET A 1 -19.10 36.78 15.14
N GLY A 2 -18.54 37.41 16.16
CA GLY A 2 -17.85 36.72 17.27
C GLY A 2 -18.62 36.99 18.56
N TYR A 3 -18.47 36.14 19.52
CA TYR A 3 -19.02 36.33 20.85
C TYR A 3 -18.06 37.23 21.64
N GLU A 4 -18.57 38.27 22.31
CA GLU A 4 -17.77 39.18 23.17
C GLU A 4 -17.26 38.45 24.41
N CYS A 5 -17.93 37.39 24.87
CA CYS A 5 -17.52 36.57 25.99
C CYS A 5 -17.83 35.10 25.67
N PHE A 6 -16.84 34.22 25.73
CA PHE A 6 -17.02 32.79 25.45
C PHE A 6 -17.45 32.03 26.73
N PHE A 7 -16.88 32.41 27.87
CA PHE A 7 -17.17 31.84 29.18
C PHE A 7 -16.76 32.81 30.30
N GLU A 8 -17.51 32.85 31.39
CA GLU A 8 -17.10 33.62 32.55
C GLU A 8 -15.96 32.91 33.31
N ARG A 9 -14.94 33.64 33.68
CA ARG A 9 -13.73 33.08 34.29
C ARG A 9 -14.01 32.32 35.58
N ASP A 10 -14.83 32.90 36.44
CA ASP A 10 -15.16 32.33 37.76
C ASP A 10 -15.96 31.02 37.62
N LEU A 11 -16.80 30.89 36.57
CA LEU A 11 -17.53 29.68 36.28
C LEU A 11 -16.62 28.62 35.67
N LEU A 12 -15.61 29.01 34.87
CA LEU A 12 -14.66 28.10 34.27
C LEU A 12 -13.73 27.46 35.33
N GLU A 13 -13.27 28.28 36.29
CA GLU A 13 -12.38 27.84 37.37
C GLU A 13 -13.09 26.87 38.35
N MET A 14 -14.45 26.95 38.44
CA MET A 14 -15.26 26.01 39.22
C MET A 14 -15.79 24.80 38.44
N SER A 15 -15.45 24.69 37.16
CA SER A 15 -15.94 23.63 36.28
C SER A 15 -14.93 22.51 36.10
N ASP A 16 -15.45 21.29 35.77
CA ASP A 16 -14.60 20.12 35.40
C ASP A 16 -13.91 20.27 34.04
N TYR A 17 -14.09 21.41 33.35
CA TYR A 17 -13.47 21.65 32.03
C TYR A 17 -12.03 22.17 32.13
N LEU A 18 -11.63 22.66 33.31
CA LEU A 18 -10.25 23.10 33.59
C LEU A 18 -9.51 22.00 34.36
N LEU A 19 -8.67 21.24 33.64
CA LEU A 19 -7.86 20.17 34.21
C LEU A 19 -6.39 20.62 34.30
N ASN A 20 -5.83 20.71 35.50
CA ASN A 20 -4.42 21.11 35.75
C ASN A 20 -4.04 22.43 35.07
N ASP A 21 -4.85 23.47 35.23
CA ASP A 21 -4.69 24.78 34.57
C ASP A 21 -4.68 24.75 33.04
N CYS A 22 -5.11 23.64 32.43
CA CYS A 22 -5.19 23.46 30.98
C CYS A 22 -6.63 23.39 30.50
N LEU A 23 -7.02 24.31 29.60
CA LEU A 23 -8.29 24.31 28.89
C LEU A 23 -8.09 23.83 27.44
N LYS A 24 -8.75 22.75 27.04
CA LYS A 24 -8.76 22.29 25.65
C LYS A 24 -9.99 22.77 24.92
N ILE A 25 -9.83 23.59 23.90
CA ILE A 25 -10.90 24.11 23.07
C ILE A 25 -10.86 23.41 21.71
N TYR A 26 -11.93 22.73 21.32
CA TYR A 26 -12.10 22.15 20.00
C TYR A 26 -12.96 23.09 19.15
N CYS A 27 -12.39 23.63 18.07
CA CYS A 27 -13.09 24.51 17.16
C CYS A 27 -13.36 23.80 15.82
N ASN A 28 -14.60 23.77 15.38
CA ASN A 28 -14.96 23.41 14.01
C ASN A 28 -15.21 24.70 13.22
N VAL A 29 -14.35 25.01 12.26
CA VAL A 29 -14.49 26.17 11.38
C VAL A 29 -15.11 25.71 10.05
N GLY A 30 -16.32 26.10 9.79
CA GLY A 30 -16.98 25.94 8.51
C GLY A 30 -16.80 27.21 7.66
N ILE A 31 -16.20 27.10 6.48
CA ILE A 31 -16.14 28.19 5.53
C ILE A 31 -17.37 28.10 4.63
N ILE A 32 -18.29 29.07 4.75
CA ILE A 32 -19.36 29.22 3.78
C ILE A 32 -18.78 29.99 2.58
N VAL A 33 -18.43 29.27 1.53
CA VAL A 33 -18.05 29.88 0.27
C VAL A 33 -19.32 30.33 -0.46
N SER A 34 -19.75 31.55 -0.23
CA SER A 34 -20.79 32.18 -1.04
C SER A 34 -20.17 32.65 -2.36
N GLY A 35 -19.85 31.70 -3.22
CA GLY A 35 -19.51 31.98 -4.61
C GLY A 35 -20.78 32.24 -5.39
N ILE A 36 -20.97 33.47 -5.84
CA ILE A 36 -21.94 33.82 -6.89
C ILE A 36 -21.46 33.19 -8.19
N ASN A 37 -21.65 31.90 -8.31
CA ASN A 37 -21.75 31.22 -9.59
C ASN A 37 -22.83 30.18 -9.44
N SER A 38 -24.03 30.56 -9.83
CA SER A 38 -25.15 29.65 -10.05
C SER A 38 -24.87 28.78 -11.30
N SER A 39 -23.78 28.05 -11.30
CA SER A 39 -23.74 26.82 -12.05
C SER A 39 -24.64 25.86 -11.27
N ARG A 40 -25.80 25.58 -11.83
CA ARG A 40 -26.67 24.49 -11.40
C ARG A 40 -25.77 23.25 -11.28
N SER A 41 -25.27 22.98 -10.09
CA SER A 41 -24.68 21.68 -9.79
C SER A 41 -25.85 20.69 -9.79
N CYS A 42 -26.22 20.27 -10.99
CA CYS A 42 -27.02 19.10 -11.16
C CYS A 42 -26.15 17.96 -10.62
N SER A 43 -26.32 17.60 -9.36
CA SER A 43 -25.60 16.50 -8.75
C SER A 43 -26.21 15.17 -9.23
N LEU A 44 -26.09 14.94 -10.54
CA LEU A 44 -26.32 13.62 -11.09
C LEU A 44 -25.22 12.73 -10.52
N GLN A 45 -25.61 11.81 -9.66
CA GLN A 45 -24.69 10.79 -9.17
C GLN A 45 -24.36 9.85 -10.34
N VAL A 46 -23.18 10.01 -10.90
CA VAL A 46 -22.65 9.07 -11.89
C VAL A 46 -22.24 7.80 -11.13
N PRO A 47 -22.79 6.62 -11.48
CA PRO A 47 -22.38 5.37 -10.87
C PRO A 47 -20.87 5.14 -11.04
N ALA A 48 -20.25 4.44 -10.09
CA ALA A 48 -18.87 4.03 -10.24
C ALA A 48 -18.70 3.15 -11.50
N SER A 49 -17.51 3.21 -12.12
CA SER A 49 -17.21 2.38 -13.29
C SER A 49 -17.30 0.90 -12.93
N ASN A 50 -17.99 0.13 -13.76
CA ASN A 50 -18.12 -1.33 -13.66
C ASN A 50 -17.19 -2.09 -14.62
N MET A 51 -16.29 -1.40 -15.31
CA MET A 51 -15.37 -1.98 -16.27
C MET A 51 -14.53 -3.11 -15.66
N GLY A 52 -13.94 -2.87 -14.49
CA GLY A 52 -13.14 -3.88 -13.78
C GLY A 52 -13.94 -5.12 -13.41
N SER A 53 -15.21 -4.99 -13.03
CA SER A 53 -16.08 -6.14 -12.74
C SER A 53 -16.39 -6.95 -13.99
N HIS A 54 -16.63 -6.30 -15.13
CA HIS A 54 -16.86 -6.99 -16.40
C HIS A 54 -15.60 -7.75 -16.87
N LEU A 55 -14.44 -7.14 -16.78
CA LEU A 55 -13.18 -7.81 -17.13
C LEU A 55 -12.85 -8.96 -16.15
N SER A 56 -13.21 -8.81 -14.87
CA SER A 56 -13.07 -9.90 -13.88
C SER A 56 -13.92 -11.13 -14.26
N VAL A 57 -15.13 -10.92 -14.79
CA VAL A 57 -15.99 -12.01 -15.28
C VAL A 57 -15.34 -12.68 -16.47
N LEU A 58 -14.76 -11.92 -17.41
CA LEU A 58 -14.07 -12.46 -18.58
C LEU A 58 -12.88 -13.35 -18.16
N LEU A 59 -12.08 -12.91 -17.15
CA LEU A 59 -10.99 -13.72 -16.61
C LEU A 59 -11.48 -15.04 -15.97
N LYS A 60 -12.62 -15.00 -15.25
CA LYS A 60 -13.18 -16.17 -14.57
C LYS A 60 -13.80 -17.19 -15.54
N ASN A 61 -14.48 -16.70 -16.57
CA ASN A 61 -15.18 -17.57 -17.54
C ASN A 61 -14.24 -18.17 -18.57
N MET A 62 -13.00 -17.67 -18.68
CA MET A 62 -12.00 -18.11 -19.66
C MET A 62 -12.47 -18.00 -21.12
N GLU A 63 -13.51 -17.21 -21.39
CA GLU A 63 -14.10 -17.04 -22.71
C GLU A 63 -13.16 -16.24 -23.62
N GLY A 64 -12.75 -16.82 -24.76
CA GLY A 64 -11.86 -16.16 -25.71
C GLY A 64 -10.39 -16.09 -25.28
N CYS A 65 -9.99 -16.84 -24.25
CA CYS A 65 -8.57 -16.94 -23.89
C CYS A 65 -7.74 -17.48 -25.06
N ASP A 66 -6.65 -16.81 -25.34
CA ASP A 66 -5.73 -17.12 -26.45
C ASP A 66 -4.32 -17.46 -25.97
N ILE A 67 -4.12 -17.53 -24.64
CA ILE A 67 -2.87 -17.94 -24.02
C ILE A 67 -3.10 -18.70 -22.73
N THR A 68 -2.23 -19.68 -22.47
CA THR A 68 -2.18 -20.45 -21.23
C THR A 68 -0.81 -20.31 -20.57
N PHE A 69 -0.77 -19.88 -19.33
CA PHE A 69 0.44 -19.86 -18.53
C PHE A 69 0.52 -21.10 -17.67
N ASN A 70 1.67 -21.77 -17.69
CA ASN A 70 1.98 -22.85 -16.77
C ASN A 70 2.87 -22.31 -15.64
N VAL A 71 2.30 -22.23 -14.45
CA VAL A 71 2.93 -21.66 -13.26
C VAL A 71 3.00 -22.75 -12.21
N SER A 72 4.18 -23.32 -11.99
CA SER A 72 4.37 -24.44 -11.03
C SER A 72 3.34 -25.57 -11.23
N ASP A 73 3.20 -26.02 -12.49
CA ASP A 73 2.26 -27.07 -12.93
C ASP A 73 0.77 -26.70 -12.89
N GLU A 74 0.43 -25.47 -12.53
CA GLU A 74 -0.93 -24.95 -12.69
C GLU A 74 -1.11 -24.22 -14.02
N LYS A 75 -2.18 -24.55 -14.75
CA LYS A 75 -2.56 -23.87 -15.99
C LYS A 75 -3.49 -22.71 -15.71
N ILE A 76 -3.08 -21.51 -16.11
CA ILE A 76 -3.83 -20.27 -15.93
C ILE A 76 -4.05 -19.63 -17.29
N HIS A 77 -5.31 -19.44 -17.66
CA HIS A 77 -5.70 -18.90 -18.96
C HIS A 77 -5.82 -17.37 -18.90
N ALA A 78 -5.46 -16.70 -20.00
CA ALA A 78 -5.54 -15.24 -20.09
C ALA A 78 -5.75 -14.78 -21.56
N HIS A 79 -5.80 -13.45 -21.73
CA HIS A 79 -6.00 -12.79 -23.02
C HIS A 79 -4.78 -11.93 -23.36
N LYS A 80 -4.07 -12.27 -24.42
CA LYS A 80 -2.85 -11.56 -24.88
C LYS A 80 -3.06 -10.06 -25.05
N LEU A 81 -4.21 -9.67 -25.64
CA LEU A 81 -4.50 -8.26 -25.88
C LEU A 81 -4.64 -7.45 -24.58
N ILE A 82 -5.25 -8.02 -23.54
CA ILE A 82 -5.38 -7.36 -22.23
C ILE A 82 -4.02 -7.23 -21.58
N LEU A 83 -3.20 -8.30 -21.62
CA LEU A 83 -1.84 -8.28 -21.10
C LEU A 83 -0.98 -7.22 -21.81
N ALA A 84 -1.01 -7.19 -23.14
CA ALA A 84 -0.24 -6.23 -23.93
C ALA A 84 -0.65 -4.79 -23.66
N ALA A 85 -1.94 -4.53 -23.48
CA ALA A 85 -2.46 -3.21 -23.21
C ALA A 85 -2.11 -2.69 -21.79
N ARG A 86 -2.10 -3.60 -20.79
CA ARG A 86 -1.97 -3.24 -19.38
C ARG A 86 -0.56 -3.42 -18.82
N SER A 87 0.20 -4.33 -19.36
CA SER A 87 1.57 -4.66 -18.94
C SER A 87 2.44 -5.04 -20.15
N PRO A 88 2.87 -4.05 -20.96
CA PRO A 88 3.71 -4.32 -22.14
C PRO A 88 5.01 -5.04 -21.79
N LYS A 89 5.63 -4.73 -20.65
CA LYS A 89 6.87 -5.35 -20.20
C LYS A 89 6.69 -6.82 -19.85
N LEU A 90 5.60 -7.17 -19.14
CA LEU A 90 5.26 -8.58 -18.88
C LEU A 90 5.02 -9.32 -20.20
N CYS A 91 4.36 -8.67 -21.16
CA CYS A 91 4.09 -9.24 -22.45
C CYS A 91 5.38 -9.48 -23.25
N SER A 92 6.32 -8.53 -23.27
CA SER A 92 7.62 -8.72 -23.92
C SER A 92 8.45 -9.81 -23.23
N ASP A 93 8.51 -9.82 -21.91
CA ASP A 93 9.31 -10.80 -21.15
C ASP A 93 8.81 -12.25 -21.32
N LEU A 94 7.50 -12.46 -21.34
CA LEU A 94 6.91 -13.80 -21.35
C LEU A 94 6.48 -14.26 -22.73
N LEU A 95 6.14 -13.36 -23.65
CA LEU A 95 5.52 -13.71 -24.94
C LEU A 95 6.40 -13.42 -26.15
N GLU A 96 7.50 -12.70 -25.99
CA GLU A 96 8.38 -12.36 -27.12
C GLU A 96 9.04 -13.62 -27.67
N GLY A 97 8.85 -13.88 -28.97
CA GLY A 97 9.40 -15.06 -29.64
C GLY A 97 8.67 -16.39 -29.38
N VAL A 98 7.59 -16.36 -28.59
CA VAL A 98 6.82 -17.57 -28.28
C VAL A 98 5.65 -17.71 -29.27
N ASN A 99 5.75 -18.71 -30.17
CA ASN A 99 4.69 -19.06 -31.11
C ASN A 99 3.73 -20.12 -30.55
N THR A 100 3.81 -20.44 -29.28
CA THR A 100 2.99 -21.44 -28.61
C THR A 100 1.85 -20.81 -27.83
N GLU A 101 0.75 -21.56 -27.69
CA GLU A 101 -0.36 -21.14 -26.82
C GLU A 101 -0.09 -21.38 -25.33
N GLU A 102 1.00 -22.09 -25.00
CA GLU A 102 1.39 -22.41 -23.61
C GLU A 102 2.76 -21.83 -23.31
N VAL A 103 2.86 -21.07 -22.22
CA VAL A 103 4.05 -20.36 -21.76
C VAL A 103 4.38 -20.76 -20.33
N MET A 104 5.61 -21.16 -20.09
CA MET A 104 6.11 -21.42 -18.74
C MET A 104 6.46 -20.12 -18.04
N VAL A 105 5.98 -19.94 -16.81
CA VAL A 105 6.34 -18.80 -15.96
C VAL A 105 7.28 -19.30 -14.87
N PRO A 106 8.59 -19.03 -14.99
CA PRO A 106 9.56 -19.43 -13.98
C PRO A 106 9.43 -18.54 -12.74
N ASP A 107 9.87 -19.08 -11.60
CA ASP A 107 10.11 -18.35 -10.35
C ASP A 107 8.91 -17.54 -9.81
N MET A 108 7.68 -18.00 -10.08
CA MET A 108 6.48 -17.35 -9.57
C MET A 108 5.49 -18.37 -9.00
N GLU A 109 4.89 -18.03 -7.87
CA GLU A 109 3.84 -18.86 -7.28
C GLU A 109 2.50 -18.63 -7.97
N PRO A 110 1.66 -19.68 -8.16
CA PRO A 110 0.36 -19.54 -8.78
C PRO A 110 -0.55 -18.48 -8.15
N LYS A 111 -0.51 -18.35 -6.82
CA LYS A 111 -1.28 -17.33 -6.09
C LYS A 111 -0.84 -15.91 -6.44
N VAL A 112 0.46 -15.68 -6.55
CA VAL A 112 1.01 -14.36 -6.92
C VAL A 112 0.65 -14.03 -8.36
N PHE A 113 0.76 -14.99 -9.27
CA PHE A 113 0.40 -14.79 -10.67
C PHE A 113 -1.10 -14.53 -10.87
N ARG A 114 -1.97 -15.23 -10.13
CA ARG A 114 -3.41 -14.92 -10.13
C ARG A 114 -3.71 -13.53 -9.61
N ALA A 115 -3.06 -13.10 -8.52
CA ALA A 115 -3.22 -11.76 -7.99
C ALA A 115 -2.73 -10.69 -8.98
N LEU A 116 -1.63 -10.95 -9.69
CA LEU A 116 -1.13 -10.09 -10.78
C LEU A 116 -2.17 -9.99 -11.91
N LEU A 117 -2.68 -11.12 -12.40
CA LEU A 117 -3.72 -11.14 -13.44
C LEU A 117 -4.99 -10.42 -12.98
N HIS A 118 -5.43 -10.66 -11.75
CA HIS A 118 -6.57 -9.94 -11.19
C HIS A 118 -6.36 -8.43 -11.26
N PHE A 119 -5.19 -7.92 -10.85
CA PHE A 119 -4.87 -6.49 -10.97
C PHE A 119 -4.87 -6.02 -12.43
N ILE A 120 -4.26 -6.76 -13.35
CA ILE A 120 -4.21 -6.40 -14.78
C ILE A 120 -5.62 -6.21 -15.35
N TYR A 121 -6.57 -7.06 -14.98
CA TYR A 121 -7.95 -7.00 -15.46
C TYR A 121 -8.81 -5.96 -14.71
N THR A 122 -8.65 -5.83 -13.40
CA THR A 122 -9.59 -5.07 -12.57
C THR A 122 -9.04 -3.74 -12.06
N ASP A 123 -7.72 -3.53 -12.16
CA ASP A 123 -7.01 -2.38 -11.58
C ASP A 123 -7.10 -2.29 -10.05
N THR A 124 -7.44 -3.40 -9.38
CA THR A 124 -7.60 -3.52 -7.93
C THR A 124 -6.87 -4.74 -7.38
N LEU A 125 -6.58 -4.74 -6.08
CA LEU A 125 -6.12 -5.95 -5.38
C LEU A 125 -7.31 -6.77 -4.91
N ALA A 126 -7.23 -8.10 -5.04
CA ALA A 126 -8.22 -9.01 -4.49
C ALA A 126 -8.01 -9.16 -2.99
N GLU A 127 -8.91 -8.61 -2.18
CA GLU A 127 -8.80 -8.61 -0.72
C GLU A 127 -8.62 -10.02 -0.13
N ASN A 128 -9.29 -11.01 -0.69
CA ASN A 128 -9.25 -12.40 -0.20
C ASN A 128 -7.91 -13.12 -0.46
N GLU A 129 -7.14 -12.71 -1.46
CA GLU A 129 -5.87 -13.34 -1.82
C GLU A 129 -4.69 -12.66 -1.11
N VAL A 130 -4.84 -11.38 -0.77
CA VAL A 130 -3.83 -10.55 -0.14
C VAL A 130 -3.69 -10.83 1.35
N ILE A 131 -4.79 -11.23 2.03
CA ILE A 131 -4.86 -11.49 3.49
C ILE A 131 -4.39 -12.92 3.85
N ALA A 132 -3.94 -13.73 2.89
CA ALA A 132 -3.49 -15.08 3.20
C ALA A 132 -2.39 -15.02 4.27
N SER A 133 -2.71 -15.59 5.42
CA SER A 133 -1.89 -15.70 6.63
C SER A 133 -0.55 -16.40 6.32
N ALA A 134 0.43 -15.58 5.93
CA ALA A 134 1.79 -16.04 5.77
C ALA A 134 2.51 -15.98 7.14
N PRO A 135 3.39 -16.93 7.44
CA PRO A 135 4.16 -16.94 8.69
C PRO A 135 5.11 -15.74 8.79
N SER A 136 5.48 -15.16 7.67
CA SER A 136 6.37 -13.99 7.56
C SER A 136 5.79 -13.00 6.55
N VAL A 137 6.06 -11.70 6.76
CA VAL A 137 5.67 -10.65 5.80
C VAL A 137 6.37 -10.85 4.45
N ALA A 138 7.62 -11.30 4.45
CA ALA A 138 8.37 -11.58 3.23
C ALA A 138 7.74 -12.70 2.38
N ASP A 139 7.09 -13.66 3.02
CA ASP A 139 6.40 -14.77 2.36
C ASP A 139 4.97 -14.42 1.95
N SER A 140 4.48 -13.24 2.33
CA SER A 140 3.14 -12.81 1.97
C SER A 140 2.99 -12.61 0.46
N VAL A 141 1.81 -12.89 -0.06
CA VAL A 141 1.47 -12.64 -1.48
C VAL A 141 1.72 -11.19 -1.85
N THR A 142 1.44 -10.25 -0.94
CA THR A 142 1.64 -8.82 -1.18
C THR A 142 3.11 -8.45 -1.34
N ALA A 143 4.01 -9.00 -0.51
CA ALA A 143 5.45 -8.75 -0.64
C ALA A 143 6.00 -9.30 -1.96
N LYS A 144 5.58 -10.51 -2.36
CA LYS A 144 5.95 -11.12 -3.64
C LYS A 144 5.34 -10.34 -4.81
N LEU A 145 4.14 -9.83 -4.65
CA LEU A 145 3.46 -9.01 -5.66
C LEU A 145 4.14 -7.64 -5.82
N LEU A 146 4.69 -7.06 -4.74
CA LEU A 146 5.53 -5.86 -4.80
C LEU A 146 6.76 -6.07 -5.67
N ALA A 147 7.45 -7.21 -5.51
CA ALA A 147 8.59 -7.60 -6.34
C ALA A 147 8.21 -7.73 -7.82
N VAL A 148 7.06 -8.34 -8.09
CA VAL A 148 6.53 -8.51 -9.46
C VAL A 148 6.13 -7.16 -10.06
N ALA A 149 5.54 -6.27 -9.27
CA ALA A 149 5.16 -4.93 -9.68
C ALA A 149 6.39 -4.09 -10.09
N ASP A 150 7.47 -4.18 -9.32
CA ASP A 150 8.74 -3.53 -9.63
C ASP A 150 9.37 -4.12 -10.90
N ARG A 151 9.41 -5.46 -11.04
CA ARG A 151 9.96 -6.15 -12.22
C ARG A 151 9.25 -5.75 -13.51
N TYR A 152 7.92 -5.61 -13.49
CA TYR A 152 7.11 -5.34 -14.69
C TYR A 152 6.70 -3.87 -14.85
N ASP A 153 7.28 -2.94 -14.09
CA ASP A 153 7.01 -1.49 -14.11
C ASP A 153 5.52 -1.17 -13.92
N LEU A 154 4.85 -1.89 -13.02
CA LEU A 154 3.46 -1.69 -12.68
C LEU A 154 3.33 -0.72 -11.49
N GLU A 155 3.59 0.57 -11.72
CA GLU A 155 3.67 1.59 -10.66
C GLU A 155 2.42 1.63 -9.79
N ARG A 156 1.23 1.54 -10.39
CA ARG A 156 -0.02 1.54 -9.61
C ARG A 156 -0.15 0.31 -8.71
N LEU A 157 0.23 -0.88 -9.21
CA LEU A 157 0.26 -2.10 -8.41
C LEU A 157 1.25 -1.97 -7.24
N LYS A 158 2.42 -1.42 -7.52
CA LYS A 158 3.46 -1.13 -6.53
C LYS A 158 2.88 -0.26 -5.40
N ARG A 159 2.24 0.87 -5.74
CA ARG A 159 1.60 1.77 -4.77
C ARG A 159 0.49 1.09 -3.96
N LEU A 160 -0.30 0.23 -4.57
CA LEU A 160 -1.33 -0.54 -3.86
C LEU A 160 -0.71 -1.52 -2.86
N CYS A 161 0.38 -2.21 -3.24
CA CYS A 161 1.11 -3.10 -2.34
C CYS A 161 1.76 -2.33 -1.18
N GLU A 162 2.38 -1.18 -1.45
CA GLU A 162 2.96 -0.29 -0.44
C GLU A 162 1.89 0.16 0.57
N SER A 163 0.77 0.69 0.09
CA SER A 163 -0.34 1.12 0.94
C SER A 163 -0.87 -0.02 1.81
N TYR A 164 -0.99 -1.21 1.25
CA TYR A 164 -1.42 -2.38 2.00
C TYR A 164 -0.41 -2.75 3.10
N LEU A 165 0.87 -2.82 2.77
CA LEU A 165 1.92 -3.15 3.73
C LEU A 165 2.01 -2.11 4.86
N CYS A 166 1.82 -0.82 4.57
CA CYS A 166 1.75 0.24 5.59
C CYS A 166 0.62 0.00 6.61
N ASN A 167 -0.55 -0.47 6.16
CA ASN A 167 -1.71 -0.70 7.04
C ASN A 167 -1.53 -1.89 7.98
N TYR A 168 -0.68 -2.86 7.62
CA TYR A 168 -0.47 -4.09 8.38
C TYR A 168 0.91 -4.22 9.03
N ILE A 169 1.67 -3.12 9.05
CA ILE A 169 2.97 -3.09 9.72
C ILE A 169 2.83 -3.27 11.22
N THR A 170 3.70 -4.09 11.79
CA THR A 170 3.83 -4.34 13.23
C THR A 170 5.27 -4.15 13.66
N VAL A 171 5.52 -4.05 14.97
CA VAL A 171 6.89 -3.97 15.52
C VAL A 171 7.76 -5.15 15.02
N ASN A 172 7.18 -6.33 14.94
CA ASN A 172 7.88 -7.55 14.53
C ASN A 172 8.17 -7.62 13.03
N SER A 173 7.35 -6.96 12.21
CA SER A 173 7.48 -6.98 10.75
C SER A 173 8.17 -5.74 10.19
N ALA A 174 8.30 -4.67 10.97
CA ALA A 174 8.79 -3.38 10.51
C ALA A 174 10.14 -3.46 9.77
N ILE A 175 11.08 -4.22 10.32
CA ILE A 175 12.42 -4.37 9.69
C ILE A 175 12.33 -5.21 8.41
N GLN A 176 11.52 -6.27 8.39
CA GLN A 176 11.34 -7.08 7.19
C GLN A 176 10.72 -6.27 6.06
N VAL A 177 9.71 -5.44 6.39
CA VAL A 177 9.07 -4.54 5.42
C VAL A 177 10.04 -3.45 4.95
N LEU A 178 10.87 -2.91 5.84
CA LEU A 178 11.90 -1.92 5.48
C LEU A 178 12.92 -2.51 4.48
N VAL A 179 13.42 -3.73 4.73
CA VAL A 179 14.33 -4.43 3.80
C VAL A 179 13.66 -4.68 2.44
N LEU A 180 12.37 -4.99 2.43
CA LEU A 180 11.62 -5.15 1.18
C LEU A 180 11.46 -3.82 0.45
N ALA A 181 11.19 -2.73 1.17
CA ALA A 181 11.03 -1.40 0.62
C ALA A 181 12.31 -0.91 -0.06
N ASP A 182 13.46 -1.07 0.59
CA ASP A 182 14.77 -0.76 0.02
C ASP A 182 15.06 -1.60 -1.23
N ARG A 183 14.88 -2.92 -1.15
CA ARG A 183 15.14 -3.85 -2.26
C ARG A 183 14.34 -3.55 -3.52
N TYR A 184 13.10 -3.12 -3.39
CA TYR A 184 12.19 -2.86 -4.50
C TYR A 184 11.95 -1.37 -4.74
N HIS A 185 12.82 -0.51 -4.22
CA HIS A 185 12.79 0.95 -4.42
C HIS A 185 11.41 1.57 -4.10
N ALA A 186 10.81 1.12 -3.00
CA ALA A 186 9.51 1.57 -2.51
C ALA A 186 9.69 2.71 -1.50
N ALA A 187 10.10 3.89 -1.98
CA ALA A 187 10.54 5.01 -1.14
C ALA A 187 9.47 5.51 -0.14
N GLU A 188 8.19 5.46 -0.49
CA GLU A 188 7.12 5.87 0.45
C GLU A 188 6.93 4.86 1.58
N LEU A 189 6.98 3.56 1.25
CA LEU A 189 6.95 2.48 2.23
C LEU A 189 8.18 2.53 3.14
N GLU A 190 9.36 2.77 2.58
CA GLU A 190 10.61 2.94 3.33
C GLU A 190 10.50 4.08 4.35
N ASN A 191 10.11 5.28 3.91
CA ASN A 191 9.89 6.43 4.78
C ASN A 191 8.86 6.16 5.89
N PHE A 192 7.79 5.44 5.55
CA PHE A 192 6.78 5.05 6.54
C PHE A 192 7.37 4.09 7.58
N CYS A 193 8.11 3.06 7.14
CA CYS A 193 8.76 2.08 8.02
C CYS A 193 9.78 2.75 8.96
N LEU A 194 10.58 3.69 8.45
CA LEU A 194 11.54 4.46 9.26
C LEU A 194 10.84 5.29 10.35
N LYS A 195 9.77 6.02 10.00
CA LYS A 195 8.97 6.79 10.96
C LYS A 195 8.30 5.87 12.00
N PHE A 196 7.75 4.74 11.57
CA PHE A 196 7.14 3.77 12.46
C PHE A 196 8.18 3.17 13.43
N ALA A 197 9.36 2.78 12.91
CA ALA A 197 10.45 2.23 13.70
C ALA A 197 11.02 3.28 14.68
N ALA A 198 11.15 4.54 14.27
CA ALA A 198 11.57 5.64 15.15
C ALA A 198 10.58 5.85 16.29
N SER A 199 9.28 5.86 16.01
CA SER A 199 8.22 6.01 17.03
C SER A 199 8.13 4.80 17.97
N ASN A 200 8.62 3.64 17.58
CA ASN A 200 8.59 2.38 18.36
C ASN A 200 9.98 1.83 18.63
N LEU A 201 11.01 2.69 18.65
CA LEU A 201 12.42 2.30 18.64
C LEU A 201 12.79 1.25 19.67
N THR A 202 12.38 1.42 20.93
CA THR A 202 12.70 0.50 22.02
C THR A 202 12.14 -0.92 21.75
N ALA A 203 10.93 -1.00 21.25
CA ALA A 203 10.26 -2.28 20.95
C ALA A 203 10.88 -2.97 19.73
N VAL A 204 11.15 -2.21 18.66
CA VAL A 204 11.81 -2.69 17.44
C VAL A 204 13.23 -3.18 17.76
N MET A 205 14.02 -2.40 18.50
CA MET A 205 15.39 -2.79 18.88
C MET A 205 15.42 -4.03 19.78
N ARG A 206 14.44 -4.20 20.66
CA ARG A 206 14.30 -5.39 21.49
C ARG A 206 14.03 -6.63 20.65
N TRP A 207 13.16 -6.52 19.63
CA TRP A 207 12.83 -7.61 18.73
C TRP A 207 14.01 -7.96 17.81
N VAL A 208 14.70 -6.99 17.26
CA VAL A 208 15.86 -7.18 16.37
C VAL A 208 17.01 -7.90 17.08
N ARG A 209 17.29 -7.55 18.34
CA ARG A 209 18.33 -8.25 19.13
C ARG A 209 18.03 -9.74 19.32
N PHE A 210 16.76 -10.14 19.25
CA PHE A 210 16.34 -11.51 19.40
C PHE A 210 16.44 -12.31 18.10
N GLU A 211 16.03 -11.73 16.97
CA GLU A 211 15.86 -12.42 15.68
C GLU A 211 17.09 -12.32 14.75
N TYR A 212 17.74 -11.16 14.73
CA TYR A 212 18.87 -10.91 13.81
C TYR A 212 20.23 -10.96 14.51
N ARG A 213 20.88 -12.12 14.46
CA ARG A 213 22.30 -12.28 14.80
C ARG A 213 23.17 -11.95 13.58
N GLU A 214 23.70 -10.73 13.55
CA GLU A 214 25.02 -10.29 13.07
C GLU A 214 25.27 -9.84 11.62
N GLU A 215 24.58 -10.16 10.53
CA GLU A 215 25.21 -9.91 9.22
C GLU A 215 24.75 -8.69 8.40
N ASN A 216 23.54 -8.14 8.59
CA ASN A 216 23.03 -7.00 7.80
C ASN A 216 22.58 -5.80 8.64
N TRP A 217 22.92 -5.78 9.91
CA TRP A 217 22.38 -4.80 10.87
C TRP A 217 23.08 -3.44 10.84
N SER A 218 24.34 -3.35 10.43
CA SER A 218 25.13 -2.12 10.53
C SER A 218 24.63 -0.99 9.63
N SER A 219 24.18 -1.28 8.40
CA SER A 219 23.64 -0.27 7.48
C SER A 219 22.27 0.23 7.93
N LEU A 220 21.36 -0.68 8.16
CA LEU A 220 20.00 -0.38 8.67
C LEU A 220 20.01 0.37 10.02
N LYS A 221 20.98 0.05 10.87
CA LYS A 221 21.15 0.76 12.15
C LYS A 221 21.55 2.23 11.94
N CYS A 222 22.43 2.51 10.99
CA CYS A 222 22.82 3.89 10.67
C CYS A 222 21.64 4.67 10.10
N GLU A 223 20.82 4.08 9.23
CA GLU A 223 19.61 4.69 8.65
C GLU A 223 18.55 4.97 9.72
N LEU A 224 18.29 3.99 10.59
CA LEU A 224 17.38 4.18 11.74
C LEU A 224 17.86 5.28 12.71
N LEU A 225 19.16 5.33 12.99
CA LEU A 225 19.72 6.35 13.87
C LEU A 225 19.71 7.73 13.21
N SER A 226 19.97 7.85 11.91
CA SER A 226 19.85 9.13 11.19
C SER A 226 18.39 9.60 11.08
N ALA A 227 17.43 8.68 10.91
CA ALA A 227 16.01 9.03 10.92
C ALA A 227 15.50 9.48 12.30
N VAL A 228 16.10 8.99 13.38
CA VAL A 228 15.77 9.40 14.77
C VAL A 228 16.48 10.72 15.14
N GLY A 229 17.71 10.92 14.67
CA GLY A 229 18.49 12.13 14.94
C GLY A 229 18.07 13.37 14.14
N GLY A 230 17.31 13.19 13.06
CA GLY A 230 16.81 14.31 12.25
C GLY A 230 15.57 15.04 12.82
N CYS A 231 15.09 14.67 14.00
CA CYS A 231 13.94 15.32 14.65
C CYS A 231 14.31 16.48 15.58
N ASP A 232 15.59 16.84 15.72
CA ASP A 232 16.06 17.83 16.73
C ASP A 232 16.43 19.21 16.17
N GLU A 233 16.17 19.53 14.89
CA GLU A 233 16.57 20.84 14.34
C GLU A 233 15.44 21.88 14.19
N ASP A 234 14.22 21.63 14.65
CA ASP A 234 13.10 22.60 14.59
C ASP A 234 12.59 23.06 15.99
N CYS A 235 13.47 23.17 16.98
CA CYS A 235 13.17 23.80 18.26
C CYS A 235 14.26 24.83 18.66
N THR A 236 14.26 25.96 17.93
CA THR A 236 14.79 27.25 18.46
C THR A 236 13.92 28.39 17.95
#